data_0a72644e9f46bd6a6e45fa87bca82036
#
_entry.id   0a72644e9f46bd6a6e45fa87bca82036
#
_cell.length_a   1.000
_cell.length_b   1.000
_cell.length_c   1.000
_cell.angle_alpha   90.00
_cell.angle_beta   90.00
_cell.angle_gamma   90.00
#
_symmetry.space_group_name_H-M   'P 1'
#
loop_
_entity.id
_entity.type
_entity.pdbx_description
1 polymer ?
#
loop_
_entity_poly.entity_id
_entity_poly.type
_entity_poly.pdbx_seq_one_letter_code
_entity_poly.pdbx_strand_id
1 'polypeptide(L)'
;MITIESARAPAAARRLGERMQKLLTEFTDLALQAKQVHWHVTGPNFESIHLQMDRLVDDARIWADTVAERSVTLGVPVDGNAGTVASGSGLASMRLGYLSGPDALAEITGRVRQVAADVRMALAEMGELDPVSQDLVITIAEALDKHLWMLQAQLG
;
A
#
# COMPACT_ATOMS: atom_id res chain seq x y z
N MET A 1 -16.68 -18.06 21.29
CA MET A 1 -16.98 -16.64 21.03
C MET A 1 -15.72 -15.86 21.35
N ILE A 2 -14.99 -15.42 20.33
CA ILE A 2 -13.77 -14.62 20.51
C ILE A 2 -14.22 -13.20 20.81
N THR A 3 -14.04 -12.74 22.04
CA THR A 3 -14.31 -11.35 22.41
C THR A 3 -13.08 -10.54 22.06
N ILE A 4 -13.14 -9.78 20.96
CA ILE A 4 -12.05 -8.88 20.53
C ILE A 4 -12.10 -7.64 21.45
N GLU A 5 -11.36 -7.67 22.54
CA GLU A 5 -11.22 -6.54 23.45
C GLU A 5 -9.97 -5.71 23.07
N SER A 6 -10.13 -4.79 22.12
CA SER A 6 -9.06 -3.90 21.67
C SER A 6 -8.42 -3.08 22.80
N ALA A 7 -9.17 -2.79 23.85
CA ALA A 7 -8.69 -2.04 25.01
C ALA A 7 -7.67 -2.82 25.87
N ARG A 8 -7.53 -4.12 25.66
CA ARG A 8 -6.65 -5.02 26.43
C ARG A 8 -5.46 -5.55 25.65
N ALA A 9 -5.31 -5.18 24.38
CA ALA A 9 -4.15 -5.62 23.61
C ALA A 9 -2.85 -5.13 24.31
N PRO A 10 -1.81 -5.99 24.40
CA PRO A 10 -0.51 -5.57 24.91
C PRO A 10 0.00 -4.30 24.19
N ALA A 11 0.81 -3.49 24.88
CA ALA A 11 1.32 -2.24 24.30
C ALA A 11 2.04 -2.47 22.95
N ALA A 12 2.79 -3.57 22.83
CA ALA A 12 3.43 -3.96 21.55
C ALA A 12 2.40 -4.23 20.44
N ALA A 13 1.31 -4.95 20.75
CA ALA A 13 0.25 -5.23 19.77
C ALA A 13 -0.44 -3.95 19.29
N ARG A 14 -0.69 -2.98 20.20
CA ARG A 14 -1.26 -1.68 19.80
C ARG A 14 -0.33 -0.91 18.86
N ARG A 15 0.98 -0.83 19.17
CA ARG A 15 1.97 -0.18 18.30
C ARG A 15 2.04 -0.84 16.92
N LEU A 16 2.02 -2.17 16.87
CA LEU A 16 1.94 -2.92 15.61
C LEU A 16 0.66 -2.60 14.84
N GLY A 17 -0.49 -2.57 15.53
CA GLY A 17 -1.78 -2.24 14.94
C GLY A 17 -1.82 -0.83 14.34
N GLU A 18 -1.21 0.17 14.99
CA GLU A 18 -1.08 1.53 14.45
C GLU A 18 -0.27 1.54 13.15
N ARG A 19 0.81 0.75 13.07
CA ARG A 19 1.58 0.61 11.84
C ARG A 19 0.82 -0.13 10.73
N MET A 20 0.12 -1.21 11.08
CA MET A 20 -0.74 -1.94 10.15
C MET A 20 -1.87 -1.07 9.61
N GLN A 21 -2.50 -0.25 10.49
CA GLN A 21 -3.54 0.70 10.10
C GLN A 21 -3.02 1.71 9.07
N LYS A 22 -1.82 2.26 9.28
CA LYS A 22 -1.20 3.18 8.31
C LYS A 22 -0.98 2.49 6.98
N LEU A 23 -0.37 1.30 6.97
CA LEU A 23 -0.12 0.53 5.74
C LEU A 23 -1.41 0.14 5.03
N LEU A 24 -2.45 -0.29 5.76
CA LEU A 24 -3.79 -0.56 5.20
C LEU A 24 -4.32 0.65 4.44
N THR A 25 -4.25 1.82 5.04
CA THR A 25 -4.73 3.07 4.44
C THR A 25 -3.97 3.40 3.16
N GLU A 26 -2.64 3.30 3.18
CA GLU A 26 -1.78 3.62 2.04
C GLU A 26 -1.91 2.61 0.90
N PHE A 27 -1.99 1.30 1.19
CA PHE A 27 -2.22 0.29 0.16
C PHE A 27 -3.59 0.43 -0.50
N THR A 28 -4.62 0.77 0.29
CA THR A 28 -5.96 1.02 -0.24
C THR A 28 -5.97 2.23 -1.17
N ASP A 29 -5.35 3.35 -0.77
CA ASP A 29 -5.24 4.54 -1.61
C ASP A 29 -4.37 4.28 -2.84
N LEU A 30 -3.24 3.56 -2.71
CA LEU A 30 -2.41 3.17 -3.85
C LEU A 30 -3.20 2.40 -4.90
N ALA A 31 -4.06 1.45 -4.48
CA ALA A 31 -4.92 0.71 -5.38
C ALA A 31 -5.90 1.63 -6.13
N LEU A 32 -6.49 2.61 -5.44
CA LEU A 32 -7.38 3.61 -6.05
C LEU A 32 -6.63 4.49 -7.06
N GLN A 33 -5.44 4.98 -6.70
CA GLN A 33 -4.62 5.82 -7.56
C GLN A 33 -4.07 5.06 -8.77
N ALA A 34 -3.68 3.79 -8.60
CA ALA A 34 -3.28 2.94 -9.73
C ALA A 34 -4.44 2.72 -10.72
N LYS A 35 -5.68 2.55 -10.21
CA LYS A 35 -6.88 2.49 -11.07
C LYS A 35 -7.14 3.83 -11.78
N GLN A 36 -6.88 4.95 -11.14
CA GLN A 36 -6.98 6.26 -11.79
C GLN A 36 -6.01 6.36 -12.99
N VAL A 37 -4.76 5.89 -12.85
CA VAL A 37 -3.82 5.80 -13.97
C VAL A 37 -4.30 4.83 -15.05
N HIS A 38 -4.75 3.64 -14.65
CA HIS A 38 -5.27 2.61 -15.54
C HIS A 38 -6.35 3.14 -16.49
N TRP A 39 -7.28 3.96 -15.98
CA TRP A 39 -8.36 4.53 -16.78
C TRP A 39 -7.95 5.68 -17.69
N HIS A 40 -6.91 6.44 -17.33
CA HIS A 40 -6.60 7.72 -17.95
C HIS A 40 -5.30 7.75 -18.75
N VAL A 41 -4.49 6.70 -18.70
CA VAL A 41 -3.27 6.64 -19.52
C VAL A 41 -3.62 6.59 -21.01
N THR A 42 -2.83 7.30 -21.82
CA THR A 42 -2.99 7.36 -23.28
C THR A 42 -1.64 7.29 -23.97
N GLY A 43 -1.66 7.00 -25.25
CA GLY A 43 -0.47 7.02 -26.12
C GLY A 43 0.09 5.65 -26.48
N PRO A 44 1.29 5.60 -27.08
CA PRO A 44 1.84 4.36 -27.67
C PRO A 44 1.99 3.18 -26.70
N ASN A 45 2.22 3.48 -25.42
CA ASN A 45 2.43 2.47 -24.36
C ASN A 45 1.15 2.23 -23.52
N PHE A 46 -0.03 2.64 -24.02
CA PHE A 46 -1.29 2.54 -23.30
C PHE A 46 -1.52 1.14 -22.73
N GLU A 47 -1.51 0.11 -23.57
CA GLU A 47 -1.86 -1.25 -23.16
C GLU A 47 -0.91 -1.80 -22.09
N SER A 48 0.40 -1.61 -22.26
CA SER A 48 1.40 -2.12 -21.33
C SER A 48 1.27 -1.45 -19.93
N ILE A 49 1.06 -0.14 -19.88
CA ILE A 49 0.88 0.59 -18.61
C ILE A 49 -0.46 0.24 -17.99
N HIS A 50 -1.54 0.22 -18.77
CA HIS A 50 -2.89 -0.15 -18.34
C HIS A 50 -2.91 -1.52 -17.65
N LEU A 51 -2.32 -2.55 -18.26
CA LEU A 51 -2.21 -3.90 -17.67
C LEU A 51 -1.25 -3.96 -16.48
N GLN A 52 -0.19 -3.15 -16.47
CA GLN A 52 0.70 -3.06 -15.32
C GLN A 52 0.00 -2.45 -14.10
N MET A 53 -0.87 -1.48 -14.31
CA MET A 53 -1.65 -0.91 -13.21
C MET A 53 -2.62 -1.92 -12.60
N ASP A 54 -3.22 -2.81 -13.38
CA ASP A 54 -4.06 -3.88 -12.83
C ASP A 54 -3.27 -4.80 -11.89
N ARG A 55 -2.05 -5.20 -12.27
CA ARG A 55 -1.19 -5.99 -11.39
C ARG A 55 -0.85 -5.26 -10.09
N LEU A 56 -0.56 -3.97 -10.17
CA LEU A 56 -0.29 -3.15 -8.97
C LEU A 56 -1.55 -3.04 -8.08
N VAL A 57 -2.73 -2.89 -8.67
CA VAL A 57 -4.01 -2.85 -7.93
C VAL A 57 -4.26 -4.16 -7.20
N ASP A 58 -4.07 -5.28 -7.89
CA ASP A 58 -4.31 -6.61 -7.30
C ASP A 58 -3.35 -6.86 -6.13
N ASP A 59 -2.07 -6.57 -6.31
CA ASP A 59 -1.07 -6.70 -5.26
C ASP A 59 -1.36 -5.76 -4.08
N ALA A 60 -1.68 -4.49 -4.33
CA ALA A 60 -1.99 -3.52 -3.28
C ALA A 60 -3.23 -3.92 -2.45
N ARG A 61 -4.24 -4.54 -3.07
CA ARG A 61 -5.42 -5.08 -2.38
C ARG A 61 -5.05 -6.28 -1.51
N ILE A 62 -4.21 -7.19 -2.01
CA ILE A 62 -3.70 -8.32 -1.25
C ILE A 62 -2.90 -7.81 -0.04
N TRP A 63 -2.02 -6.82 -0.21
CA TRP A 63 -1.24 -6.25 0.90
C TRP A 63 -2.14 -5.58 1.95
N ALA A 64 -3.17 -4.85 1.51
CA ALA A 64 -4.15 -4.22 2.41
C ALA A 64 -4.86 -5.27 3.28
N ASP A 65 -5.35 -6.35 2.66
CA ASP A 65 -6.00 -7.45 3.34
C ASP A 65 -5.04 -8.14 4.34
N THR A 66 -3.82 -8.45 3.89
CA THR A 66 -2.79 -9.10 4.69
C THR A 66 -2.46 -8.33 5.98
N VAL A 67 -2.25 -7.01 5.90
CA VAL A 67 -1.94 -6.20 7.10
C VAL A 67 -3.17 -6.01 8.00
N ALA A 68 -4.35 -5.92 7.41
CA ALA A 68 -5.60 -5.82 8.16
C ALA A 68 -5.86 -7.09 8.97
N GLU A 69 -5.78 -8.26 8.34
CA GLU A 69 -5.96 -9.56 9.00
C GLU A 69 -4.91 -9.78 10.09
N ARG A 70 -3.64 -9.40 9.84
CA ARG A 70 -2.59 -9.48 10.86
C ARG A 70 -2.90 -8.63 12.08
N SER A 71 -3.36 -7.38 11.89
CA SER A 71 -3.76 -6.50 12.99
C SER A 71 -4.89 -7.12 13.83
N VAL A 72 -5.92 -7.62 13.17
CA VAL A 72 -7.05 -8.28 13.84
C VAL A 72 -6.61 -9.54 14.58
N THR A 73 -5.69 -10.32 14.02
CA THR A 73 -5.10 -11.50 14.67
C THR A 73 -4.36 -11.13 15.96
N LEU A 74 -3.75 -9.95 16.01
CA LEU A 74 -3.11 -9.39 17.21
C LEU A 74 -4.10 -8.79 18.22
N GLY A 75 -5.41 -8.85 17.94
CA GLY A 75 -6.47 -8.28 18.77
C GLY A 75 -6.67 -6.78 18.59
N VAL A 76 -6.14 -6.19 17.53
CA VAL A 76 -6.30 -4.75 17.23
C VAL A 76 -7.19 -4.56 15.99
N PRO A 77 -8.38 -4.00 16.15
CA PRO A 77 -9.28 -3.76 15.00
C PRO A 77 -8.69 -2.71 14.08
N VAL A 78 -9.08 -2.77 12.80
CA VAL A 78 -8.68 -1.82 11.76
C VAL A 78 -9.90 -1.06 11.22
N ASP A 79 -9.66 0.10 10.64
CA ASP A 79 -10.66 0.92 9.97
C ASP A 79 -10.27 1.12 8.49
N GLY A 80 -10.93 0.37 7.60
CA GLY A 80 -10.79 0.47 6.14
C GLY A 80 -11.89 1.28 5.47
N ASN A 81 -12.68 2.06 6.22
CA ASN A 81 -13.73 2.90 5.64
C ASN A 81 -13.15 3.98 4.71
N ALA A 82 -13.90 4.31 3.66
CA ALA A 82 -13.47 5.30 2.65
C ALA A 82 -13.07 6.66 3.25
N GLY A 83 -13.81 7.12 4.28
CA GLY A 83 -13.50 8.37 4.98
C GLY A 83 -12.15 8.32 5.70
N THR A 84 -11.83 7.19 6.35
CA THR A 84 -10.55 6.96 7.03
C THR A 84 -9.40 6.89 6.03
N VAL A 85 -9.59 6.21 4.90
CA VAL A 85 -8.59 6.16 3.83
C VAL A 85 -8.34 7.56 3.28
N ALA A 86 -9.38 8.31 2.93
CA ALA A 86 -9.26 9.65 2.37
C ALA A 86 -8.57 10.67 3.30
N SER A 87 -8.80 10.55 4.62
CA SER A 87 -8.20 11.48 5.60
C SER A 87 -6.83 11.03 6.13
N GLY A 88 -6.55 9.73 6.08
CA GLY A 88 -5.36 9.12 6.67
C GLY A 88 -4.24 8.79 5.69
N SER A 89 -4.51 8.76 4.38
CA SER A 89 -3.47 8.54 3.38
C SER A 89 -2.49 9.71 3.33
N GLY A 90 -1.20 9.37 3.33
CA GLY A 90 -0.11 10.32 3.11
C GLY A 90 0.24 10.52 1.63
N LEU A 91 -0.41 9.79 0.73
CA LEU A 91 -0.11 9.89 -0.71
C LEU A 91 -0.68 11.18 -1.30
N ALA A 92 0.13 11.86 -2.11
CA ALA A 92 -0.35 13.00 -2.89
C ALA A 92 -1.45 12.54 -3.86
N SER A 93 -2.52 13.32 -3.98
CA SER A 93 -3.61 13.01 -4.91
C SER A 93 -3.11 12.91 -6.35
N MET A 94 -3.69 11.97 -7.11
CA MET A 94 -3.42 11.83 -8.53
C MET A 94 -4.00 13.01 -9.30
N ARG A 95 -3.28 13.50 -10.31
CA ARG A 95 -3.77 14.52 -11.23
C ARG A 95 -5.01 14.01 -11.98
N LEU A 96 -6.00 14.86 -12.14
CA LEU A 96 -7.21 14.57 -12.90
C LEU A 96 -6.99 14.69 -14.41
N GLY A 97 -7.73 13.88 -15.18
CA GLY A 97 -7.74 13.92 -16.63
C GLY A 97 -6.77 12.91 -17.27
N TYR A 98 -6.69 12.96 -18.59
CA TYR A 98 -5.83 12.05 -19.35
C TYR A 98 -4.35 12.34 -19.12
N LEU A 99 -3.55 11.28 -19.08
CA LEU A 99 -2.12 11.31 -18.85
C LEU A 99 -1.39 10.67 -20.04
N SER A 100 -0.32 11.30 -20.51
CA SER A 100 0.61 10.62 -21.41
C SER A 100 1.27 9.44 -20.69
N GLY A 101 1.75 8.42 -21.41
CA GLY A 101 2.47 7.30 -20.81
C GLY A 101 3.60 7.73 -19.87
N PRO A 102 4.53 8.62 -20.28
CA PRO A 102 5.59 9.13 -19.40
C PRO A 102 5.05 9.86 -18.14
N ASP A 103 4.02 10.69 -18.27
CA ASP A 103 3.42 11.37 -17.12
C ASP A 103 2.78 10.37 -16.16
N ALA A 104 2.03 9.41 -16.68
CA ALA A 104 1.39 8.36 -15.91
C ALA A 104 2.42 7.54 -15.11
N LEU A 105 3.50 7.13 -15.76
CA LEU A 105 4.61 6.41 -15.13
C LEU A 105 5.29 7.25 -14.05
N ALA A 106 5.56 8.53 -14.30
CA ALA A 106 6.20 9.41 -13.33
C ALA A 106 5.31 9.58 -12.07
N GLU A 107 4.02 9.83 -12.27
CA GLU A 107 3.04 9.98 -11.20
C GLU A 107 2.98 8.73 -10.32
N ILE A 108 2.74 7.55 -10.90
CA ILE A 108 2.58 6.33 -10.10
C ILE A 108 3.90 5.86 -9.47
N THR A 109 5.03 6.05 -10.14
CA THR A 109 6.36 5.75 -9.59
C THR A 109 6.60 6.53 -8.30
N GLY A 110 6.19 7.79 -8.25
CA GLY A 110 6.27 8.62 -7.05
C GLY A 110 5.49 8.03 -5.88
N ARG A 111 4.25 7.54 -6.11
CA ARG A 111 3.41 6.91 -5.08
C ARG A 111 3.99 5.59 -4.60
N VAL A 112 4.38 4.72 -5.51
CA VAL A 112 5.02 3.44 -5.15
C VAL A 112 6.30 3.66 -4.34
N ARG A 113 7.12 4.65 -4.70
CA ARG A 113 8.33 5.01 -3.95
C ARG A 113 8.01 5.47 -2.53
N GLN A 114 6.97 6.29 -2.35
CA GLN A 114 6.54 6.74 -1.03
C GLN A 114 6.07 5.57 -0.18
N VAL A 115 5.17 4.74 -0.70
CA VAL A 115 4.70 3.53 0.01
C VAL A 115 5.85 2.60 0.37
N ALA A 116 6.80 2.37 -0.53
CA ALA A 116 7.99 1.56 -0.24
C ALA A 116 8.84 2.14 0.90
N ALA A 117 8.95 3.47 1.00
CA ALA A 117 9.64 4.12 2.12
C ALA A 117 8.90 3.91 3.44
N ASP A 118 7.58 4.07 3.45
CA ASP A 118 6.75 3.88 4.65
C ASP A 118 6.75 2.41 5.12
N VAL A 119 6.73 1.46 4.19
CA VAL A 119 6.89 0.02 4.48
C VAL A 119 8.26 -0.25 5.14
N ARG A 120 9.35 0.34 4.65
CA ARG A 120 10.69 0.18 5.25
C ARG A 120 10.77 0.78 6.66
N MET A 121 10.12 1.92 6.90
CA MET A 121 10.02 2.47 8.27
C MET A 121 9.25 1.54 9.20
N ALA A 122 8.14 0.96 8.73
CA ALA A 122 7.38 -0.02 9.50
C ALA A 122 8.22 -1.27 9.83
N LEU A 123 8.99 -1.79 8.88
CA LEU A 123 9.88 -2.95 9.07
C LEU A 123 10.90 -2.73 10.19
N ALA A 124 11.51 -1.55 10.25
CA ALA A 124 12.51 -1.23 11.27
C ALA A 124 11.91 -1.31 12.69
N GLU A 125 10.64 -0.92 12.85
CA GLU A 125 9.96 -0.95 14.14
C GLU A 125 9.39 -2.33 14.49
N MET A 126 8.95 -3.10 13.48
CA MET A 126 8.34 -4.42 13.68
C MET A 126 9.32 -5.49 14.13
N GLY A 127 10.57 -5.39 13.70
CA GLY A 127 11.59 -6.41 13.96
C GLY A 127 11.83 -6.72 15.43
N GLU A 128 11.70 -5.71 16.29
CA GLU A 128 11.84 -5.87 17.73
C GLU A 128 10.55 -6.28 18.45
N LEU A 129 9.40 -6.09 17.80
CA LEU A 129 8.09 -6.28 18.41
C LEU A 129 7.46 -7.62 18.09
N ASP A 130 7.54 -8.04 16.82
CA ASP A 130 6.90 -9.28 16.34
C ASP A 130 7.52 -9.76 15.02
N PRO A 131 8.34 -10.82 15.06
CA PRO A 131 8.98 -11.37 13.86
C PRO A 131 8.00 -11.86 12.79
N VAL A 132 6.80 -12.31 13.17
CA VAL A 132 5.79 -12.79 12.21
C VAL A 132 5.22 -11.62 11.40
N SER A 133 4.92 -10.50 12.06
CA SER A 133 4.50 -9.29 11.37
C SER A 133 5.61 -8.71 10.49
N GLN A 134 6.86 -8.79 10.95
CA GLN A 134 8.01 -8.36 10.17
C GLN A 134 8.17 -9.20 8.90
N ASP A 135 8.13 -10.52 8.97
CA ASP A 135 8.28 -11.43 7.83
C ASP A 135 7.22 -11.18 6.76
N LEU A 136 5.97 -10.97 7.19
CA LEU A 136 4.85 -10.64 6.33
C LEU A 136 5.11 -9.31 5.57
N VAL A 137 5.60 -8.29 6.24
CA VAL A 137 5.87 -6.98 5.64
C VAL A 137 7.17 -6.98 4.81
N ILE A 138 8.15 -7.87 5.10
CA ILE A 138 9.32 -8.10 4.23
C ILE A 138 8.87 -8.57 2.84
N THR A 139 7.94 -9.52 2.76
CA THR A 139 7.39 -10.00 1.49
C THR A 139 6.74 -8.87 0.67
N ILE A 140 6.01 -7.98 1.35
CA ILE A 140 5.42 -6.79 0.72
C ILE A 140 6.49 -5.84 0.21
N ALA A 141 7.55 -5.60 0.99
CA ALA A 141 8.66 -4.73 0.60
C ALA A 141 9.37 -5.24 -0.67
N GLU A 142 9.62 -6.54 -0.76
CA GLU A 142 10.21 -7.16 -1.95
C GLU A 142 9.33 -6.97 -3.19
N ALA A 143 8.02 -7.16 -3.07
CA ALA A 143 7.08 -6.96 -4.16
C ALA A 143 7.00 -5.48 -4.59
N LEU A 144 7.00 -4.53 -3.65
CA LEU A 144 7.07 -3.10 -3.94
C LEU A 144 8.35 -2.70 -4.66
N ASP A 145 9.50 -3.25 -4.26
CA ASP A 145 10.78 -3.01 -4.92
C ASP A 145 10.75 -3.49 -6.38
N LYS A 146 10.13 -4.64 -6.63
CA LYS A 146 9.95 -5.17 -7.98
C LYS A 146 9.04 -4.26 -8.82
N HIS A 147 7.92 -3.78 -8.27
CA HIS A 147 7.06 -2.81 -8.96
C HIS A 147 7.83 -1.52 -9.27
N LEU A 148 8.57 -1.00 -8.29
CA LEU A 148 9.34 0.23 -8.45
C LEU A 148 10.41 0.09 -9.53
N TRP A 149 11.14 -1.02 -9.54
CA TRP A 149 12.10 -1.33 -10.59
C TRP A 149 11.46 -1.37 -11.98
N MET A 150 10.34 -2.10 -12.14
CA MET A 150 9.65 -2.21 -13.43
C MET A 150 9.08 -0.87 -13.92
N LEU A 151 8.65 0.00 -13.03
CA LEU A 151 8.17 1.35 -13.36
C LEU A 151 9.32 2.25 -13.78
N GLN A 152 10.44 2.24 -13.04
CA GLN A 152 11.62 3.05 -13.33
C GLN A 152 12.28 2.64 -14.65
N ALA A 153 12.32 1.35 -14.97
CA ALA A 153 12.89 0.84 -16.21
C ALA A 153 12.17 1.34 -17.48
N GLN A 154 10.95 1.85 -17.36
CA GLN A 154 10.18 2.43 -18.46
C GLN A 154 10.36 3.94 -18.59
N LEU A 155 10.92 4.59 -17.58
CA LEU A 155 11.19 6.03 -17.60
C LEU A 155 12.52 6.38 -18.29
N GLY A 156 13.43 5.40 -18.44
CA GLY A 156 14.75 5.54 -19.09
C GLY A 156 15.83 5.88 -18.09
#